data_3287285512fdf1d22f7f89e141fdb8a8
#
_entry.id   3287285512fdf1d22f7f89e141fdb8a8
#
_cell.length_a   1.000
_cell.length_b   1.000
_cell.length_c   1.000
_cell.angle_alpha   90.00
_cell.angle_beta   90.00
_cell.angle_gamma   90.00
#
_symmetry.space_group_name_H-M   'P 1'
#
loop_
_entity.id
_entity.type
_entity.pdbx_description
1 polymer ?
#
loop_
_entity_poly.entity_id
_entity_poly.type
_entity_poly.pdbx_seq_one_letter_code
_entity_poly.pdbx_strand_id
1 'polypeptide(L)'
;MSAPNTVTKQRFATGNESGEQPSNEFRAYKRSPELGNSRWYKGFLYSVMAGSSDTNGVFNLAVAKMRPGTEPPPHVHTREDEFLYVLSGELRAYSDGNVFSLTAGECIFLPRRKPHAWLITSDEVKVILVATPGGFYNAFKQMSVPSERMDLPASQDTETYATADLTETIKVFEQYGIRLLTPDEIRAEMPQFPL
;
A
#
# COMPACT_ATOMS: atom_id res chain seq x y z
N MET A 1 -38.10 -15.59 37.84
CA MET A 1 -37.89 -16.80 37.02
C MET A 1 -37.91 -16.36 35.56
N SER A 2 -36.75 -16.17 34.98
CA SER A 2 -36.62 -15.75 33.58
C SER A 2 -36.21 -16.93 32.74
N ALA A 3 -36.95 -17.18 31.67
CA ALA A 3 -36.71 -18.26 30.73
C ALA A 3 -35.52 -17.93 29.81
N PRO A 4 -34.73 -18.91 29.34
CA PRO A 4 -33.61 -18.70 28.47
C PRO A 4 -34.05 -18.51 27.00
N ASN A 5 -33.50 -17.51 26.35
CA ASN A 5 -33.62 -17.22 24.92
C ASN A 5 -32.93 -18.33 24.10
N THR A 6 -33.69 -19.11 23.38
CA THR A 6 -33.19 -20.11 22.43
C THR A 6 -33.01 -19.46 21.07
N VAL A 7 -31.75 -19.26 20.66
CA VAL A 7 -31.41 -18.81 19.30
C VAL A 7 -31.51 -19.99 18.35
N THR A 8 -32.53 -19.99 17.50
CA THR A 8 -32.75 -20.99 16.46
C THR A 8 -31.76 -20.77 15.31
N LYS A 9 -30.83 -21.70 15.11
CA LYS A 9 -29.98 -21.74 13.91
C LYS A 9 -30.82 -22.16 12.70
N GLN A 10 -31.12 -21.24 11.81
CA GLN A 10 -31.63 -21.58 10.49
C GLN A 10 -30.53 -22.22 9.65
N ARG A 11 -30.67 -23.49 9.29
CA ARG A 11 -29.87 -24.17 8.27
C ARG A 11 -30.49 -23.84 6.91
N PHE A 12 -29.76 -23.17 6.05
CA PHE A 12 -30.09 -23.12 4.63
C PHE A 12 -29.59 -24.40 3.97
N ALA A 13 -30.54 -25.17 3.43
CA ALA A 13 -30.23 -26.33 2.63
C ALA A 13 -29.83 -25.89 1.22
N THR A 14 -28.62 -26.27 0.78
CA THR A 14 -28.19 -26.17 -0.62
C THR A 14 -28.16 -27.55 -1.21
N GLY A 15 -29.02 -27.82 -2.19
CA GLY A 15 -28.76 -28.88 -3.16
C GLY A 15 -28.19 -28.27 -4.41
N ASN A 16 -27.02 -28.66 -4.89
CA ASN A 16 -26.80 -29.39 -6.13
C ASN A 16 -25.31 -29.54 -6.43
N GLU A 17 -24.93 -30.73 -6.77
CA GLU A 17 -23.60 -31.14 -7.22
C GLU A 17 -23.34 -30.60 -8.63
N SER A 18 -22.19 -29.92 -8.82
CA SER A 18 -21.33 -30.03 -10.01
C SER A 18 -20.20 -29.00 -9.94
N GLY A 19 -18.95 -29.47 -9.91
CA GLY A 19 -17.75 -28.68 -10.17
C GLY A 19 -17.31 -27.79 -8.99
N GLU A 20 -16.67 -28.37 -7.99
CA GLU A 20 -15.98 -27.63 -6.94
C GLU A 20 -14.87 -26.77 -7.51
N GLN A 21 -15.20 -25.50 -7.75
CA GLN A 21 -14.22 -24.43 -7.58
C GLN A 21 -13.89 -24.40 -6.07
N PRO A 22 -12.63 -24.34 -5.66
CA PRO A 22 -12.33 -24.17 -4.24
C PRO A 22 -13.04 -22.91 -3.77
N SER A 23 -14.03 -23.06 -2.90
CA SER A 23 -14.71 -21.95 -2.25
C SER A 23 -13.61 -21.14 -1.57
N ASN A 24 -13.39 -19.90 -2.03
CA ASN A 24 -12.51 -18.95 -1.38
C ASN A 24 -13.23 -18.51 -0.09
N GLU A 25 -13.25 -19.41 0.88
CA GLU A 25 -13.93 -19.23 2.15
C GLU A 25 -13.11 -18.21 2.94
N PHE A 26 -13.61 -16.97 3.00
CA PHE A 26 -12.96 -15.92 3.79
C PHE A 26 -12.86 -16.38 5.24
N ARG A 27 -11.64 -16.50 5.73
CA ARG A 27 -11.34 -16.95 7.09
C ARG A 27 -10.60 -15.87 7.84
N ALA A 28 -10.91 -15.73 9.13
CA ALA A 28 -10.09 -14.92 10.01
C ALA A 28 -8.68 -15.53 10.14
N TYR A 29 -7.67 -14.68 10.07
CA TYR A 29 -6.27 -15.06 10.28
C TYR A 29 -5.54 -14.01 11.10
N LYS A 30 -4.42 -14.40 11.70
CA LYS A 30 -3.43 -13.51 12.28
C LYS A 30 -2.21 -13.50 11.36
N ARG A 31 -1.71 -12.30 11.02
CA ARG A 31 -0.48 -12.12 10.23
C ARG A 31 0.39 -11.06 10.87
N SER A 32 1.68 -11.24 10.84
CA SER A 32 2.71 -10.26 11.21
C SER A 32 3.69 -10.07 10.05
N PRO A 33 4.44 -8.96 9.99
CA PRO A 33 5.54 -8.83 9.06
C PRO A 33 6.57 -9.95 9.29
N GLU A 34 6.84 -10.74 8.24
CA GLU A 34 7.79 -11.86 8.24
C GLU A 34 8.31 -12.10 6.81
N LEU A 35 9.37 -12.89 6.63
CA LEU A 35 9.98 -13.13 5.31
C LEU A 35 8.99 -13.67 4.29
N GLY A 36 8.06 -14.52 4.70
CA GLY A 36 7.08 -15.15 3.80
C GLY A 36 6.09 -14.18 3.15
N ASN A 37 5.88 -13.00 3.73
CA ASN A 37 4.97 -11.97 3.21
C ASN A 37 5.65 -10.63 2.94
N SER A 38 6.99 -10.59 2.96
CA SER A 38 7.77 -9.36 2.84
C SER A 38 8.64 -9.36 1.59
N ARG A 39 8.79 -8.18 0.99
CA ARG A 39 9.52 -7.99 -0.26
C ARG A 39 10.29 -6.67 -0.23
N TRP A 40 11.37 -6.60 -1.00
CA TRP A 40 12.11 -5.38 -1.27
C TRP A 40 11.74 -4.80 -2.62
N TYR A 41 11.53 -3.50 -2.64
CA TYR A 41 11.27 -2.75 -3.86
C TYR A 41 11.85 -1.34 -3.75
N LYS A 42 12.67 -0.93 -4.73
CA LYS A 42 13.24 0.44 -4.81
C LYS A 42 13.79 0.99 -3.48
N GLY A 43 14.44 0.14 -2.69
CA GLY A 43 15.11 0.53 -1.44
C GLY A 43 14.26 0.45 -0.18
N PHE A 44 13.00 0.07 -0.26
CA PHE A 44 12.15 -0.12 0.90
C PHE A 44 11.72 -1.58 1.11
N LEU A 45 11.34 -1.89 2.33
CA LEU A 45 10.73 -3.18 2.72
C LEU A 45 9.24 -2.99 2.89
N TYR A 46 8.43 -3.84 2.24
CA TYR A 46 7.00 -3.90 2.53
C TYR A 46 6.55 -5.32 2.82
N SER A 47 5.62 -5.44 3.77
CA SER A 47 5.02 -6.70 4.20
C SER A 47 3.52 -6.66 3.91
N VAL A 48 3.01 -7.58 3.09
CA VAL A 48 1.58 -7.65 2.78
C VAL A 48 0.84 -8.29 3.95
N MET A 49 -0.04 -7.53 4.58
CA MET A 49 -0.85 -7.97 5.72
C MET A 49 -2.22 -8.47 5.27
N ALA A 50 -2.81 -7.84 4.25
CA ALA A 50 -3.99 -8.31 3.55
C ALA A 50 -3.88 -7.95 2.06
N GLY A 51 -3.83 -8.94 1.20
CA GLY A 51 -3.80 -8.77 -0.25
C GLY A 51 -5.19 -8.80 -0.88
N SER A 52 -5.28 -8.53 -2.18
CA SER A 52 -6.55 -8.59 -2.93
C SER A 52 -7.25 -9.93 -2.84
N SER A 53 -6.50 -11.04 -2.79
CA SER A 53 -7.06 -12.38 -2.60
C SER A 53 -7.67 -12.60 -1.22
N ASP A 54 -7.12 -11.97 -0.18
CA ASP A 54 -7.63 -12.06 1.18
C ASP A 54 -8.93 -11.26 1.36
N THR A 55 -9.10 -10.17 0.59
CA THR A 55 -10.18 -9.18 0.75
C THR A 55 -11.20 -9.17 -0.38
N ASN A 56 -11.09 -10.10 -1.32
CA ASN A 56 -11.85 -10.11 -2.58
C ASN A 56 -11.77 -8.76 -3.34
N GLY A 57 -10.59 -8.15 -3.34
CA GLY A 57 -10.36 -6.90 -4.04
C GLY A 57 -10.90 -5.64 -3.34
N VAL A 58 -11.45 -5.75 -2.13
CA VAL A 58 -12.01 -4.59 -1.41
C VAL A 58 -10.91 -3.62 -1.01
N PHE A 59 -9.79 -4.13 -0.47
CA PHE A 59 -8.63 -3.30 -0.13
C PHE A 59 -7.34 -4.13 -0.14
N ASN A 60 -6.22 -3.43 -0.14
CA ASN A 60 -4.91 -3.97 0.22
C ASN A 60 -4.41 -3.27 1.49
N LEU A 61 -3.72 -4.02 2.35
CA LEU A 61 -3.05 -3.49 3.52
C LEU A 61 -1.63 -4.03 3.58
N ALA A 62 -0.67 -3.13 3.72
CA ALA A 62 0.74 -3.47 3.94
C ALA A 62 1.33 -2.63 5.06
N VAL A 63 2.40 -3.15 5.67
CA VAL A 63 3.32 -2.39 6.51
C VAL A 63 4.57 -2.14 5.71
N ALA A 64 4.98 -0.90 5.57
CA ALA A 64 6.22 -0.51 4.90
C ALA A 64 7.21 0.09 5.88
N LYS A 65 8.49 -0.26 5.72
CA LYS A 65 9.65 0.37 6.35
C LYS A 65 10.46 1.03 5.26
N MET A 66 10.77 2.31 5.42
CA MET A 66 11.35 3.15 4.39
C MET A 66 12.36 4.14 4.97
N ARG A 67 13.24 4.66 4.11
CA ARG A 67 14.19 5.73 4.44
C ARG A 67 14.11 6.85 3.39
N PRO A 68 14.63 8.05 3.67
CA PRO A 68 14.66 9.15 2.71
C PRO A 68 15.24 8.71 1.35
N GLY A 69 14.59 9.13 0.27
CA GLY A 69 14.96 8.81 -1.11
C GLY A 69 14.42 7.49 -1.65
N THR A 70 13.60 6.76 -0.86
CA THR A 70 12.90 5.55 -1.32
C THR A 70 11.40 5.76 -1.55
N GLU A 71 10.91 6.97 -1.36
CA GLU A 71 9.52 7.36 -1.60
C GLU A 71 9.19 7.29 -3.10
N PRO A 72 7.97 6.90 -3.46
CA PRO A 72 7.54 6.98 -4.84
C PRO A 72 7.54 8.45 -5.32
N PRO A 73 7.88 8.69 -6.60
CA PRO A 73 7.76 10.02 -7.18
C PRO A 73 6.33 10.57 -7.07
N PRO A 74 6.13 11.89 -7.17
CA PRO A 74 4.79 12.48 -7.24
C PRO A 74 3.91 11.79 -8.28
N HIS A 75 2.70 11.39 -7.88
CA HIS A 75 1.83 10.57 -8.70
C HIS A 75 0.36 10.80 -8.40
N VAL A 76 -0.49 10.18 -9.19
CA VAL A 76 -1.94 10.14 -9.01
C VAL A 76 -2.45 8.72 -9.20
N HIS A 77 -3.27 8.25 -8.27
CA HIS A 77 -4.07 7.05 -8.41
C HIS A 77 -5.37 7.36 -9.13
N THR A 78 -5.68 6.68 -10.22
CA THR A 78 -6.94 6.88 -10.95
C THR A 78 -8.08 6.02 -10.42
N ARG A 79 -7.76 4.98 -9.66
CA ARG A 79 -8.70 3.95 -9.21
C ARG A 79 -8.81 3.85 -7.69
N GLU A 80 -7.70 3.97 -6.98
CA GLU A 80 -7.61 3.71 -5.54
C GLU A 80 -7.57 4.99 -4.73
N ASP A 81 -8.27 5.00 -3.61
CA ASP A 81 -7.97 5.88 -2.49
C ASP A 81 -6.83 5.26 -1.69
N GLU A 82 -5.90 6.07 -1.24
CA GLU A 82 -4.80 5.64 -0.39
C GLU A 82 -4.96 6.22 1.02
N PHE A 83 -4.63 5.41 2.02
CA PHE A 83 -4.58 5.82 3.40
C PHE A 83 -3.21 5.43 3.98
N LEU A 84 -2.55 6.37 4.61
CA LEU A 84 -1.25 6.19 5.21
C LEU A 84 -1.32 6.54 6.70
N TYR A 85 -0.90 5.61 7.57
CA TYR A 85 -0.81 5.79 9.01
C TYR A 85 0.62 5.59 9.47
N VAL A 86 1.19 6.57 10.18
CA VAL A 86 2.56 6.54 10.67
C VAL A 86 2.64 5.73 11.96
N LEU A 87 3.40 4.63 11.94
CA LEU A 87 3.68 3.80 13.13
C LEU A 87 4.90 4.32 13.90
N SER A 88 5.93 4.80 13.18
CA SER A 88 7.13 5.41 13.75
C SER A 88 7.83 6.26 12.71
N GLY A 89 8.63 7.23 13.14
CA GLY A 89 9.29 8.20 12.28
C GLY A 89 8.36 9.35 11.89
N GLU A 90 8.76 10.12 10.89
CA GLU A 90 8.11 11.33 10.45
C GLU A 90 8.13 11.43 8.93
N LEU A 91 7.09 12.02 8.35
CA LEU A 91 7.01 12.33 6.94
C LEU A 91 6.24 13.63 6.71
N ARG A 92 6.42 14.17 5.51
CA ARG A 92 5.68 15.32 5.02
C ARG A 92 4.95 14.95 3.74
N ALA A 93 3.63 15.05 3.74
CA ALA A 93 2.79 14.77 2.58
C ALA A 93 2.35 16.06 1.90
N TYR A 94 2.15 15.99 0.58
CA TYR A 94 1.76 17.10 -0.29
C TYR A 94 0.56 16.65 -1.11
N SER A 95 -0.53 17.39 -1.04
CA SER A 95 -1.73 17.16 -1.86
C SER A 95 -2.64 18.38 -1.85
N ASP A 96 -3.36 18.64 -2.93
CA ASP A 96 -4.31 19.77 -3.07
C ASP A 96 -3.71 21.14 -2.67
N GLY A 97 -2.44 21.39 -3.01
CA GLY A 97 -1.73 22.62 -2.65
C GLY A 97 -1.42 22.77 -1.15
N ASN A 98 -1.66 21.74 -0.34
CA ASN A 98 -1.39 21.71 1.08
C ASN A 98 -0.17 20.85 1.42
N VAL A 99 0.43 21.14 2.58
CA VAL A 99 1.51 20.37 3.18
C VAL A 99 1.08 19.89 4.54
N PHE A 100 1.22 18.57 4.76
CA PHE A 100 0.86 17.91 6.01
C PHE A 100 2.11 17.28 6.62
N SER A 101 2.50 17.71 7.81
CA SER A 101 3.53 17.01 8.59
C SER A 101 2.87 15.94 9.43
N LEU A 102 3.37 14.70 9.35
CA LEU A 102 2.84 13.57 10.08
C LEU A 102 3.93 12.92 10.93
N THR A 103 3.57 12.64 12.17
CA THR A 103 4.37 11.90 13.15
C THR A 103 3.67 10.61 13.57
N ALA A 104 4.33 9.79 14.38
CA ALA A 104 3.77 8.53 14.87
C ALA A 104 2.38 8.74 15.54
N GLY A 105 1.40 7.93 15.13
CA GLY A 105 0.02 8.02 15.59
C GLY A 105 -0.90 8.82 14.67
N GLU A 106 -0.37 9.51 13.67
CA GLU A 106 -1.14 10.31 12.72
C GLU A 106 -1.34 9.61 11.39
N CYS A 107 -2.34 10.05 10.65
CA CYS A 107 -2.69 9.50 9.35
C CYS A 107 -3.04 10.57 8.34
N ILE A 108 -2.95 10.22 7.06
CA ILE A 108 -3.47 11.01 5.96
C ILE A 108 -4.33 10.14 5.04
N PHE A 109 -5.41 10.69 4.54
CA PHE A 109 -6.24 10.15 3.49
C PHE A 109 -5.93 10.88 2.18
N LEU A 110 -5.56 10.14 1.15
CA LEU A 110 -5.19 10.61 -0.18
C LEU A 110 -6.24 10.09 -1.17
N PRO A 111 -7.22 10.90 -1.56
CA PRO A 111 -8.30 10.45 -2.43
C PRO A 111 -7.80 10.19 -3.85
N ARG A 112 -8.40 9.21 -4.52
CA ARG A 112 -8.16 8.95 -5.95
C ARG A 112 -8.35 10.20 -6.80
N ARG A 113 -7.61 10.28 -7.90
CA ARG A 113 -7.63 11.40 -8.85
C ARG A 113 -7.10 12.72 -8.30
N LYS A 114 -6.50 12.69 -7.11
CA LYS A 114 -5.79 13.83 -6.54
C LYS A 114 -4.30 13.56 -6.58
N PRO A 115 -3.52 14.42 -7.25
CA PRO A 115 -2.08 14.36 -7.20
C PRO A 115 -1.55 14.45 -5.77
N HIS A 116 -0.58 13.61 -5.47
CA HIS A 116 0.06 13.61 -4.16
C HIS A 116 1.51 13.12 -4.21
N ALA A 117 2.22 13.47 -3.18
CA ALA A 117 3.59 13.01 -2.89
C ALA A 117 3.82 13.04 -1.39
N TRP A 118 4.86 12.37 -0.94
CA TRP A 118 5.34 12.49 0.44
C TRP A 118 6.84 12.26 0.52
N LEU A 119 7.46 12.85 1.52
CA LEU A 119 8.88 12.76 1.78
C LEU A 119 9.10 12.37 3.24
N ILE A 120 10.02 11.44 3.47
CA ILE A 120 10.43 11.04 4.81
C ILE A 120 11.34 12.14 5.37
N THR A 121 11.04 12.60 6.59
CA THR A 121 11.78 13.66 7.27
C THR A 121 12.60 13.17 8.47
N SER A 122 12.42 11.90 8.87
CA SER A 122 13.26 11.18 9.83
C SER A 122 14.25 10.22 9.12
N ASP A 123 15.18 9.62 9.84
CA ASP A 123 16.13 8.65 9.28
C ASP A 123 15.43 7.42 8.68
N GLU A 124 14.35 6.98 9.32
CA GLU A 124 13.47 5.90 8.87
C GLU A 124 12.02 6.22 9.22
N VAL A 125 11.09 5.71 8.43
CA VAL A 125 9.67 5.72 8.74
C VAL A 125 9.10 4.32 8.63
N LYS A 126 8.16 3.98 9.50
CA LYS A 126 7.32 2.79 9.39
C LYS A 126 5.87 3.20 9.29
N VAL A 127 5.19 2.72 8.26
CA VAL A 127 3.81 3.12 7.96
C VAL A 127 2.92 1.92 7.69
N ILE A 128 1.63 2.07 7.95
CA ILE A 128 0.59 1.23 7.36
C ILE A 128 0.10 1.94 6.10
N LEU A 129 0.05 1.20 5.01
CA LEU A 129 -0.50 1.64 3.73
C LEU A 129 -1.76 0.83 3.44
N VAL A 130 -2.86 1.51 3.13
CA VAL A 130 -4.10 0.90 2.68
C VAL A 130 -4.48 1.50 1.33
N ALA A 131 -4.78 0.66 0.36
CA ALA A 131 -5.32 1.08 -0.92
C ALA A 131 -6.69 0.42 -1.15
N THR A 132 -7.69 1.20 -1.53
CA THR A 132 -9.06 0.73 -1.79
C THR A 132 -9.64 1.35 -3.08
N PRO A 133 -10.21 0.52 -4.01
CA PRO A 133 -10.24 -0.94 -3.98
C PRO A 133 -8.85 -1.56 -4.00
N GLY A 134 -8.76 -2.84 -3.66
CA GLY A 134 -7.52 -3.60 -3.73
C GLY A 134 -7.08 -3.88 -5.17
N GLY A 135 -5.79 -4.13 -5.37
CA GLY A 135 -5.22 -4.44 -6.70
C GLY A 135 -3.85 -3.84 -6.90
N PHE A 136 -3.66 -2.64 -6.45
CA PHE A 136 -2.44 -1.85 -6.61
C PHE A 136 -1.15 -2.59 -6.17
N TYR A 137 -1.18 -3.32 -5.05
CA TYR A 137 0.04 -4.04 -4.60
C TYR A 137 0.47 -5.18 -5.52
N ASN A 138 -0.35 -5.59 -6.47
CA ASN A 138 0.09 -6.52 -7.51
C ASN A 138 1.16 -5.89 -8.42
N ALA A 139 1.15 -4.55 -8.60
CA ALA A 139 2.23 -3.84 -9.28
C ALA A 139 3.56 -4.03 -8.54
N PHE A 140 3.57 -3.80 -7.22
CA PHE A 140 4.78 -4.03 -6.42
C PHE A 140 5.21 -5.49 -6.43
N LYS A 141 4.28 -6.44 -6.31
CA LYS A 141 4.59 -7.88 -6.38
C LYS A 141 5.28 -8.25 -7.69
N GLN A 142 4.86 -7.66 -8.80
CA GLN A 142 5.42 -7.90 -10.12
C GLN A 142 6.88 -7.39 -10.23
N MET A 143 7.20 -6.25 -9.62
CA MET A 143 8.48 -5.56 -9.77
C MET A 143 9.46 -5.76 -8.61
N SER A 144 9.04 -6.40 -7.53
CA SER A 144 9.83 -6.57 -6.30
C SER A 144 10.44 -7.96 -6.18
N VAL A 145 11.40 -8.09 -5.29
CA VAL A 145 12.03 -9.37 -4.96
C VAL A 145 11.68 -9.78 -3.51
N PRO A 146 11.59 -11.08 -3.18
CA PRO A 146 11.44 -11.52 -1.79
C PRO A 146 12.54 -10.93 -0.92
N SER A 147 12.19 -10.48 0.28
CA SER A 147 13.20 -9.97 1.21
C SER A 147 13.99 -11.14 1.82
N GLU A 148 15.30 -10.94 1.98
CA GLU A 148 16.18 -11.93 2.60
C GLU A 148 16.29 -11.73 4.12
N ARG A 149 15.89 -10.56 4.61
CA ARG A 149 15.84 -10.21 6.03
C ARG A 149 14.71 -9.21 6.29
N MET A 150 14.27 -9.10 7.55
CA MET A 150 13.20 -8.18 7.96
C MET A 150 13.75 -6.77 8.25
N ASP A 151 14.55 -6.26 7.31
CA ASP A 151 15.14 -4.93 7.36
C ASP A 151 15.26 -4.35 5.95
N LEU A 152 15.62 -3.07 5.85
CA LEU A 152 15.88 -2.40 4.58
C LEU A 152 17.03 -3.09 3.83
N PRO A 153 16.99 -3.14 2.50
CA PRO A 153 18.12 -3.58 1.71
C PRO A 153 19.30 -2.60 1.89
N ALA A 154 20.52 -3.09 1.70
CA ALA A 154 21.70 -2.23 1.78
C ALA A 154 21.64 -1.14 0.69
N SER A 155 22.00 0.10 1.06
CA SER A 155 21.84 1.26 0.17
C SER A 155 22.68 1.15 -1.10
N GLN A 156 23.89 0.58 -0.99
CA GLN A 156 24.81 0.42 -2.11
C GLN A 156 24.35 -0.64 -3.13
N ASP A 157 23.48 -1.55 -2.74
CA ASP A 157 23.07 -2.70 -3.56
C ASP A 157 21.66 -2.52 -4.14
N THR A 158 21.05 -1.33 -3.96
CA THR A 158 19.65 -1.14 -4.27
C THR A 158 19.41 0.14 -5.06
N GLU A 159 18.81 -0.02 -6.24
CA GLU A 159 18.25 1.11 -6.97
C GLU A 159 17.04 1.68 -6.22
N THR A 160 16.98 3.01 -6.17
CA THR A 160 15.81 3.76 -5.71
C THR A 160 15.07 4.36 -6.91
N TYR A 161 13.95 5.01 -6.70
CA TYR A 161 13.27 5.73 -7.77
C TYR A 161 14.13 6.85 -8.39
N ALA A 162 15.03 7.46 -7.61
CA ALA A 162 15.91 8.51 -8.09
C ALA A 162 17.07 8.00 -8.96
N THR A 163 17.46 6.73 -8.84
CA THR A 163 18.64 6.17 -9.53
C THR A 163 18.29 5.15 -10.62
N ALA A 164 17.06 4.65 -10.64
CA ALA A 164 16.62 3.62 -11.57
C ALA A 164 16.14 4.19 -12.90
N ASP A 165 16.24 3.40 -13.95
CA ASP A 165 15.39 3.58 -15.13
C ASP A 165 13.94 3.22 -14.79
N LEU A 166 13.06 4.20 -14.84
CA LEU A 166 11.65 4.04 -14.47
C LEU A 166 10.75 3.58 -15.63
N THR A 167 11.30 3.30 -16.81
CA THR A 167 10.51 2.94 -18.00
C THR A 167 9.56 1.77 -17.73
N GLU A 168 10.05 0.68 -17.15
CA GLU A 168 9.20 -0.47 -16.82
C GLU A 168 8.29 -0.19 -15.60
N THR A 169 8.77 0.58 -14.63
CA THR A 169 7.95 1.00 -13.48
C THR A 169 6.72 1.79 -13.95
N ILE A 170 6.90 2.76 -14.86
CA ILE A 170 5.81 3.57 -15.42
C ILE A 170 4.80 2.68 -16.14
N LYS A 171 5.24 1.78 -17.02
CA LYS A 171 4.35 0.86 -17.74
C LYS A 171 3.52 0.00 -16.80
N VAL A 172 4.15 -0.56 -15.77
CA VAL A 172 3.44 -1.38 -14.78
C VAL A 172 2.47 -0.52 -13.97
N PHE A 173 2.87 0.64 -13.51
CA PHE A 173 2.02 1.55 -12.76
C PHE A 173 0.78 1.95 -13.54
N GLU A 174 0.91 2.30 -14.84
CA GLU A 174 -0.21 2.65 -15.71
C GLU A 174 -1.24 1.52 -15.85
N GLN A 175 -0.80 0.25 -15.92
CA GLN A 175 -1.70 -0.90 -15.94
C GLN A 175 -2.59 -0.96 -14.68
N TYR A 176 -2.06 -0.51 -13.55
CA TYR A 176 -2.76 -0.46 -12.25
C TYR A 176 -3.40 0.91 -11.96
N GLY A 177 -3.39 1.82 -12.93
CA GLY A 177 -4.06 3.11 -12.80
C GLY A 177 -3.28 4.15 -12.00
N ILE A 178 -1.96 4.01 -11.91
CA ILE A 178 -1.08 5.00 -11.31
C ILE A 178 -0.32 5.71 -12.41
N ARG A 179 -0.28 7.03 -12.34
CA ARG A 179 0.46 7.86 -13.27
C ARG A 179 1.42 8.78 -12.52
N LEU A 180 2.68 8.78 -12.92
CA LEU A 180 3.65 9.75 -12.41
C LEU A 180 3.35 11.13 -12.99
N LEU A 181 3.63 12.17 -12.21
CA LEU A 181 3.42 13.56 -12.61
C LEU A 181 4.65 14.11 -13.33
N THR A 182 4.41 14.97 -14.29
CA THR A 182 5.45 15.79 -14.92
C THR A 182 5.89 16.92 -13.98
N PRO A 183 7.10 17.49 -14.16
CA PRO A 183 7.53 18.63 -13.36
C PRO A 183 6.57 19.82 -13.39
N ASP A 184 5.90 20.08 -14.53
CA ASP A 184 4.94 21.18 -14.67
C ASP A 184 3.66 20.89 -13.86
N GLU A 185 3.16 19.66 -13.89
CA GLU A 185 2.03 19.24 -13.06
C GLU A 185 2.37 19.34 -11.57
N ILE A 186 3.58 18.94 -11.17
CA ILE A 186 4.02 19.06 -9.77
C ILE A 186 4.02 20.53 -9.33
N ARG A 187 4.57 21.44 -10.14
CA ARG A 187 4.57 22.88 -9.82
C ARG A 187 3.16 23.45 -9.70
N ALA A 188 2.23 22.97 -10.55
CA ALA A 188 0.84 23.44 -10.54
C ALA A 188 0.04 22.90 -9.36
N GLU A 189 0.15 21.60 -9.07
CA GLU A 189 -0.71 20.91 -8.09
C GLU A 189 -0.10 20.89 -6.67
N MET A 190 1.23 20.91 -6.58
CA MET A 190 1.97 20.84 -5.32
C MET A 190 3.14 21.84 -5.32
N PRO A 191 2.87 23.17 -5.35
CA PRO A 191 3.92 24.20 -5.49
C PRO A 191 4.94 24.21 -4.33
N GLN A 192 4.63 23.59 -3.18
CA GLN A 192 5.54 23.49 -2.04
C GLN A 192 6.41 22.20 -2.08
N PHE A 193 6.17 21.30 -3.04
CA PHE A 193 6.99 20.10 -3.19
C PHE A 193 8.38 20.49 -3.72
N PRO A 194 9.49 20.06 -3.07
CA PRO A 194 10.83 20.36 -3.56
C PRO A 194 11.15 19.53 -4.81
N LEU A 195 11.35 20.23 -5.93
CA LEU A 195 11.77 19.64 -7.20
C LEU A 195 13.28 19.62 -7.29
#